data_d80ff0b2e9ecf17b827f66d6f70718be
#
_entry.id   d80ff0b2e9ecf17b827f66d6f70718be
#
_cell.length_a   1.000
_cell.length_b   1.000
_cell.length_c   1.000
_cell.angle_alpha   90.00
_cell.angle_beta   90.00
_cell.angle_gamma   90.00
#
_symmetry.space_group_name_H-M   'P 1'
#
loop_
_entity.id
_entity.type
_entity.pdbx_description
1 polymer ?
#
loop_
_entity_poly.entity_id
_entity_poly.type
_entity_poly.pdbx_seq_one_letter_code
_entity_poly.pdbx_strand_id
1 'polypeptide(L)'
;MPHFDYDSDDRELMGFLHDVADAAADTLDEIADWSMSGDREGQYSADVVVDDVIVDLLQAAGFDVLSEESGVSEFEWPITTNRLLAIVDPIDGSTNASKGIPWFATSICIVDKDGLRAALVAEQSGSETRFSATRGSGANRDGVPIRLTSAVAPSGAVIGTNGIPPSPHGWWQFRTLGAAALDISLVASGSLDGYVDYHDHGVWDYLAAVLICQEAGAVVGEVDGRDLLVVDPSERRSPVVATSPQIFDALIESARAHRH
;
A
#
# COMPACT_ATOMS: atom_id res chain seq x y z
N MET A 1 -22.55 -12.29 7.38
CA MET A 1 -21.32 -11.52 7.24
C MET A 1 -20.74 -11.31 8.63
N PRO A 2 -19.44 -11.49 8.88
CA PRO A 2 -18.84 -11.08 10.16
C PRO A 2 -19.03 -9.59 10.36
N HIS A 3 -18.91 -9.13 11.60
CA HIS A 3 -18.91 -7.70 11.92
C HIS A 3 -17.70 -7.40 12.78
N PHE A 4 -16.89 -6.43 12.36
CA PHE A 4 -15.64 -6.09 13.02
C PHE A 4 -15.71 -4.71 13.69
N ASP A 5 -15.04 -4.61 14.82
CA ASP A 5 -14.82 -3.41 15.58
C ASP A 5 -13.44 -3.43 16.28
N TYR A 6 -13.17 -2.45 17.13
CA TYR A 6 -11.89 -2.34 17.85
C TYR A 6 -11.57 -3.57 18.70
N ASP A 7 -12.56 -4.24 19.28
CA ASP A 7 -12.39 -5.39 20.19
C ASP A 7 -12.30 -6.74 19.45
N SER A 8 -12.42 -6.75 18.12
CA SER A 8 -12.35 -7.95 17.29
C SER A 8 -10.98 -8.60 17.29
N ASP A 9 -10.93 -9.93 17.12
CA ASP A 9 -9.69 -10.71 17.03
C ASP A 9 -8.93 -10.40 15.73
N ASP A 10 -7.63 -10.12 15.83
CA ASP A 10 -6.80 -9.73 14.69
C ASP A 10 -6.60 -10.86 13.66
N ARG A 11 -6.68 -12.14 14.09
CA ARG A 11 -6.59 -13.26 13.15
C ARG A 11 -7.85 -13.39 12.33
N GLU A 12 -9.01 -13.22 12.96
CA GLU A 12 -10.29 -13.22 12.25
C GLU A 12 -10.38 -12.03 11.29
N LEU A 13 -9.93 -10.86 11.74
CA LEU A 13 -9.81 -9.67 10.90
C LEU A 13 -8.92 -9.93 9.68
N MET A 14 -7.71 -10.45 9.89
CA MET A 14 -6.78 -10.74 8.79
C MET A 14 -7.35 -11.81 7.84
N GLY A 15 -8.02 -12.85 8.36
CA GLY A 15 -8.71 -13.83 7.53
C GLY A 15 -9.75 -13.19 6.62
N PHE A 16 -10.54 -12.27 7.15
CA PHE A 16 -11.52 -11.53 6.37
C PHE A 16 -10.88 -10.63 5.29
N LEU A 17 -9.75 -9.99 5.57
CA LEU A 17 -9.03 -9.21 4.54
C LEU A 17 -8.54 -10.09 3.40
N HIS A 18 -8.11 -11.33 3.69
CA HIS A 18 -7.78 -12.29 2.64
C HIS A 18 -9.00 -12.67 1.80
N ASP A 19 -10.16 -12.89 2.43
CA ASP A 19 -11.41 -13.19 1.70
C ASP A 19 -11.83 -12.02 0.79
N VAL A 20 -11.64 -10.77 1.24
CA VAL A 20 -11.89 -9.56 0.42
C VAL A 20 -10.95 -9.50 -0.78
N ALA A 21 -9.66 -9.79 -0.58
CA ALA A 21 -8.69 -9.81 -1.67
C ALA A 21 -8.93 -10.97 -2.66
N ASP A 22 -9.46 -12.12 -2.18
CA ASP A 22 -9.89 -13.21 -3.06
C ASP A 22 -11.09 -12.81 -3.91
N ALA A 23 -12.07 -12.11 -3.33
CA ALA A 23 -13.21 -11.60 -4.08
C ALA A 23 -12.81 -10.56 -5.14
N ALA A 24 -11.78 -9.73 -4.84
CA ALA A 24 -11.19 -8.82 -5.82
C ALA A 24 -10.52 -9.59 -6.97
N ALA A 25 -9.76 -10.64 -6.67
CA ALA A 25 -9.13 -11.51 -7.67
C ALA A 25 -10.16 -12.19 -8.58
N ASP A 26 -11.21 -12.80 -7.99
CA ASP A 26 -12.29 -13.43 -8.73
C ASP A 26 -13.00 -12.42 -9.66
N THR A 27 -13.17 -11.18 -9.20
CA THR A 27 -13.77 -10.10 -10.00
C THR A 27 -12.84 -9.71 -11.16
N LEU A 28 -11.53 -9.58 -10.90
CA LEU A 28 -10.52 -9.24 -11.92
C LEU A 28 -10.45 -10.29 -13.02
N ASP A 29 -10.59 -11.58 -12.70
CA ASP A 29 -10.59 -12.67 -13.67
C ASP A 29 -11.78 -12.61 -14.65
N GLU A 30 -12.89 -11.97 -14.26
CA GLU A 30 -14.08 -11.78 -15.09
C GLU A 30 -14.03 -10.49 -15.93
N ILE A 31 -13.10 -9.57 -15.67
CA ILE A 31 -12.99 -8.29 -16.36
C ILE A 31 -12.48 -8.47 -17.79
N ALA A 32 -13.33 -8.09 -18.74
CA ALA A 32 -12.97 -8.05 -20.15
C ALA A 32 -12.69 -6.64 -20.68
N ASP A 33 -13.15 -5.61 -19.99
CA ASP A 33 -13.05 -4.20 -20.41
C ASP A 33 -12.10 -3.40 -19.50
N TRP A 34 -10.96 -3.03 -20.03
CA TRP A 34 -9.95 -2.16 -19.42
C TRP A 34 -9.95 -0.76 -20.04
N SER A 35 -11.07 -0.31 -20.58
CA SER A 35 -11.20 1.07 -21.06
C SER A 35 -11.29 2.06 -19.90
N MET A 36 -11.03 3.34 -20.20
CA MET A 36 -11.27 4.41 -19.23
C MET A 36 -12.76 4.47 -18.86
N SER A 37 -13.08 4.67 -17.58
CA SER A 37 -14.47 4.81 -17.11
C SER A 37 -15.17 6.03 -17.71
N GLY A 38 -14.42 7.11 -17.93
CA GLY A 38 -14.93 8.39 -18.40
C GLY A 38 -15.44 9.32 -17.28
N ASP A 39 -15.49 8.83 -16.05
CA ASP A 39 -15.97 9.60 -14.90
C ASP A 39 -14.87 10.45 -14.26
N ARG A 40 -13.65 9.91 -14.24
CA ARG A 40 -12.45 10.58 -13.71
C ARG A 40 -11.24 10.30 -14.61
N GLU A 41 -10.33 11.28 -14.73
CA GLU A 41 -9.08 11.11 -15.46
C GLU A 41 -8.22 10.02 -14.79
N GLY A 42 -7.72 9.08 -15.60
CA GLY A 42 -6.87 7.97 -15.15
C GLY A 42 -7.61 6.76 -14.59
N GLN A 43 -8.93 6.84 -14.38
CA GLN A 43 -9.75 5.75 -13.85
C GLN A 43 -10.16 4.77 -14.97
N TYR A 44 -9.91 3.48 -14.77
CA TYR A 44 -10.40 2.43 -15.67
C TYR A 44 -11.76 1.89 -15.19
N SER A 45 -12.55 1.35 -16.12
CA SER A 45 -13.83 0.69 -15.78
C SER A 45 -13.63 -0.49 -14.83
N ALA A 46 -12.48 -1.17 -14.92
CA ALA A 46 -12.10 -2.26 -14.04
C ALA A 46 -11.95 -1.81 -12.58
N ASP A 47 -11.33 -0.64 -12.34
CA ASP A 47 -11.12 -0.11 -10.99
C ASP A 47 -12.45 0.07 -10.27
N VAL A 48 -13.46 0.64 -10.96
CA VAL A 48 -14.80 0.86 -10.41
C VAL A 48 -15.50 -0.44 -10.05
N VAL A 49 -15.41 -1.46 -10.93
CA VAL A 49 -16.09 -2.75 -10.70
C VAL A 49 -15.47 -3.50 -9.51
N VAL A 50 -14.14 -3.48 -9.37
CA VAL A 50 -13.44 -4.10 -8.23
C VAL A 50 -13.70 -3.31 -6.94
N ASP A 51 -13.71 -1.97 -7.03
CA ASP A 51 -14.03 -1.10 -5.90
C ASP A 51 -15.40 -1.42 -5.31
N ASP A 52 -16.44 -1.49 -6.15
CA ASP A 52 -17.81 -1.81 -5.72
C ASP A 52 -17.86 -3.10 -4.89
N VAL A 53 -17.15 -4.15 -5.32
CA VAL A 53 -17.12 -5.43 -4.62
C VAL A 53 -16.42 -5.32 -3.26
N ILE A 54 -15.27 -4.68 -3.22
CA ILE A 54 -14.47 -4.52 -1.99
C ILE A 54 -15.21 -3.65 -0.98
N VAL A 55 -15.74 -2.50 -1.43
CA VAL A 55 -16.43 -1.55 -0.57
C VAL A 55 -17.70 -2.16 0.01
N ASP A 56 -18.50 -2.88 -0.79
CA ASP A 56 -19.70 -3.57 -0.33
C ASP A 56 -19.38 -4.61 0.77
N LEU A 57 -18.32 -5.40 0.59
CA LEU A 57 -17.88 -6.39 1.58
C LEU A 57 -17.42 -5.74 2.89
N LEU A 58 -16.59 -4.71 2.81
CA LEU A 58 -16.08 -3.99 3.97
C LEU A 58 -17.21 -3.29 4.74
N GLN A 59 -18.10 -2.57 4.05
CA GLN A 59 -19.22 -1.89 4.69
C GLN A 59 -20.19 -2.87 5.34
N ALA A 60 -20.49 -4.00 4.69
CA ALA A 60 -21.33 -5.06 5.24
C ALA A 60 -20.70 -5.70 6.50
N ALA A 61 -19.39 -5.67 6.63
CA ALA A 61 -18.64 -6.13 7.80
C ALA A 61 -18.43 -5.04 8.88
N GLY A 62 -18.99 -3.84 8.69
CA GLY A 62 -19.02 -2.78 9.71
C GLY A 62 -17.92 -1.73 9.63
N PHE A 63 -17.10 -1.74 8.56
CA PHE A 63 -16.07 -0.74 8.37
C PHE A 63 -16.64 0.56 7.78
N ASP A 64 -16.05 1.68 8.20
CA ASP A 64 -16.01 2.88 7.38
C ASP A 64 -14.96 2.68 6.28
N VAL A 65 -15.13 3.29 5.11
CA VAL A 65 -14.23 3.05 3.97
C VAL A 65 -13.76 4.39 3.39
N LEU A 66 -12.45 4.46 3.12
CA LEU A 66 -11.80 5.44 2.25
C LEU A 66 -11.17 4.67 1.09
N SER A 67 -11.75 4.80 -0.09
CA SER A 67 -11.25 4.18 -1.30
C SER A 67 -10.72 5.22 -2.29
N GLU A 68 -9.76 4.80 -3.12
CA GLU A 68 -9.30 5.60 -4.25
C GLU A 68 -10.44 5.95 -5.20
N GLU A 69 -11.34 4.99 -5.49
CA GLU A 69 -12.32 5.11 -6.56
C GLU A 69 -13.63 5.75 -6.11
N SER A 70 -14.24 5.21 -5.07
CA SER A 70 -15.52 5.71 -4.54
C SER A 70 -15.37 6.85 -3.53
N GLY A 71 -14.12 7.17 -3.16
CA GLY A 71 -13.85 8.24 -2.21
C GLY A 71 -14.10 7.83 -0.76
N VAL A 72 -14.67 8.74 0.03
CA VAL A 72 -14.82 8.56 1.46
C VAL A 72 -16.27 8.36 1.85
N SER A 73 -16.57 7.31 2.66
CA SER A 73 -17.80 7.24 3.42
C SER A 73 -17.81 8.30 4.55
N GLU A 74 -18.99 8.70 5.04
CA GLU A 74 -19.04 9.59 6.21
C GLU A 74 -18.47 8.85 7.43
N PHE A 75 -17.36 9.35 8.00
CA PHE A 75 -16.79 8.87 9.24
C PHE A 75 -16.22 10.02 10.08
N GLU A 76 -16.04 9.77 11.39
CA GLU A 76 -15.47 10.74 12.31
C GLU A 76 -13.94 10.60 12.36
N TRP A 77 -13.24 11.73 12.15
CA TRP A 77 -11.78 11.78 12.31
C TRP A 77 -11.37 12.85 13.33
N PRO A 78 -10.47 12.58 14.27
CA PRO A 78 -9.86 11.25 14.55
C PRO A 78 -10.88 10.23 15.05
N ILE A 79 -10.61 8.94 14.82
CA ILE A 79 -11.46 7.85 15.30
C ILE A 79 -11.44 7.86 16.83
N THR A 80 -12.60 8.08 17.46
CA THR A 80 -12.73 8.10 18.93
C THR A 80 -13.60 6.97 19.46
N THR A 81 -14.21 6.20 18.57
CA THR A 81 -15.13 5.09 18.84
C THR A 81 -14.46 3.74 18.61
N ASN A 82 -15.23 2.66 18.75
CA ASN A 82 -14.78 1.30 18.40
C ASN A 82 -14.87 0.99 16.90
N ARG A 83 -15.22 1.96 16.06
CA ARG A 83 -15.28 1.75 14.61
C ARG A 83 -13.88 1.57 14.02
N LEU A 84 -13.84 0.88 12.90
CA LEU A 84 -12.64 0.67 12.10
C LEU A 84 -12.80 1.38 10.75
N LEU A 85 -11.72 1.97 10.25
CA LEU A 85 -11.63 2.55 8.92
C LEU A 85 -10.77 1.66 8.05
N ALA A 86 -11.30 1.22 6.91
CA ALA A 86 -10.54 0.58 5.86
C ALA A 86 -10.11 1.63 4.83
N ILE A 87 -8.81 1.69 4.53
CA ILE A 87 -8.24 2.53 3.48
C ILE A 87 -7.80 1.58 2.37
N VAL A 88 -8.33 1.78 1.15
CA VAL A 88 -8.29 0.79 0.08
C VAL A 88 -7.85 1.40 -1.24
N ASP A 89 -6.94 0.71 -1.91
CA ASP A 89 -6.73 0.80 -3.35
C ASP A 89 -7.18 -0.54 -3.98
N PRO A 90 -8.23 -0.55 -4.79
CA PRO A 90 -8.72 -1.76 -5.42
C PRO A 90 -7.72 -2.39 -6.37
N ILE A 91 -7.02 -1.57 -7.18
CA ILE A 91 -6.03 -2.02 -8.17
C ILE A 91 -4.85 -1.04 -8.22
N ASP A 92 -3.98 -1.08 -7.20
CA ASP A 92 -2.69 -0.38 -7.26
C ASP A 92 -1.89 -0.88 -8.48
N GLY A 93 -1.62 0.04 -9.42
CA GLY A 93 -1.02 -0.30 -10.70
C GLY A 93 -2.03 -0.65 -11.80
N SER A 94 -3.22 -0.08 -11.80
CA SER A 94 -4.26 -0.31 -12.82
C SER A 94 -3.79 -0.05 -14.26
N THR A 95 -2.86 0.89 -14.47
CA THR A 95 -2.19 1.08 -15.77
C THR A 95 -1.38 -0.15 -16.18
N ASN A 96 -0.65 -0.79 -15.25
CA ASN A 96 0.06 -2.04 -15.54
C ASN A 96 -0.93 -3.12 -15.94
N ALA A 97 -1.99 -3.31 -15.15
CA ALA A 97 -3.04 -4.29 -15.41
C ALA A 97 -3.66 -4.09 -16.81
N SER A 98 -4.05 -2.86 -17.15
CA SER A 98 -4.65 -2.51 -18.45
C SER A 98 -3.71 -2.78 -19.65
N LYS A 99 -2.40 -2.82 -19.43
CA LYS A 99 -1.37 -3.10 -20.45
C LYS A 99 -0.89 -4.54 -20.44
N GLY A 100 -1.41 -5.39 -19.53
CA GLY A 100 -0.94 -6.76 -19.35
C GLY A 100 0.47 -6.86 -18.77
N ILE A 101 0.92 -5.83 -18.04
CA ILE A 101 2.16 -5.87 -17.28
C ILE A 101 1.85 -6.55 -15.95
N PRO A 102 2.48 -7.69 -15.63
CA PRO A 102 2.11 -8.50 -14.47
C PRO A 102 2.70 -7.92 -13.17
N TRP A 103 2.24 -6.73 -12.78
CA TRP A 103 2.65 -6.06 -11.55
C TRP A 103 1.58 -5.07 -11.08
N PHE A 104 0.59 -5.57 -10.33
CA PHE A 104 -0.49 -4.79 -9.73
C PHE A 104 -1.08 -5.55 -8.54
N ALA A 105 -1.75 -4.86 -7.63
CA ALA A 105 -2.24 -5.44 -6.38
C ALA A 105 -3.51 -4.78 -5.87
N THR A 106 -4.22 -5.48 -4.97
CA THR A 106 -5.18 -4.87 -4.04
C THR A 106 -4.47 -4.52 -2.74
N SER A 107 -4.63 -3.29 -2.27
CA SER A 107 -4.03 -2.76 -1.04
C SER A 107 -5.12 -2.39 -0.03
N ILE A 108 -5.07 -2.96 1.18
CA ILE A 108 -6.05 -2.71 2.24
C ILE A 108 -5.32 -2.43 3.55
N CYS A 109 -5.57 -1.27 4.15
CA CYS A 109 -5.07 -0.90 5.47
C CYS A 109 -6.22 -0.63 6.43
N ILE A 110 -6.25 -1.30 7.57
CA ILE A 110 -7.22 -1.05 8.63
C ILE A 110 -6.62 -0.12 9.67
N VAL A 111 -7.39 0.91 10.00
CA VAL A 111 -7.06 1.93 11.00
C VAL A 111 -8.08 1.91 12.12
N ASP A 112 -7.61 2.02 13.35
CA ASP A 112 -8.44 2.19 14.54
C ASP A 112 -8.04 3.48 15.30
N LYS A 113 -8.60 3.69 16.49
CA LYS A 113 -8.29 4.87 17.33
C LYS A 113 -6.83 4.96 17.79
N ASP A 114 -6.05 3.89 17.69
CA ASP A 114 -4.63 3.82 18.06
C ASP A 114 -3.70 3.87 16.82
N GLY A 115 -4.25 4.06 15.61
CA GLY A 115 -3.53 4.18 14.35
C GLY A 115 -3.64 2.94 13.44
N LEU A 116 -2.59 2.63 12.68
CA LEU A 116 -2.58 1.49 11.76
C LEU A 116 -2.70 0.19 12.55
N ARG A 117 -3.65 -0.68 12.20
CA ARG A 117 -3.94 -1.94 12.90
C ARG A 117 -3.55 -3.18 12.11
N ALA A 118 -4.05 -3.30 10.91
CA ALA A 118 -3.82 -4.45 10.05
C ALA A 118 -3.62 -4.01 8.60
N ALA A 119 -2.83 -4.74 7.84
CA ALA A 119 -2.56 -4.44 6.44
C ALA A 119 -2.44 -5.71 5.61
N LEU A 120 -2.96 -5.64 4.39
CA LEU A 120 -2.81 -6.64 3.35
C LEU A 120 -2.48 -5.95 2.02
N VAL A 121 -1.42 -6.41 1.36
CA VAL A 121 -1.13 -6.12 -0.05
C VAL A 121 -1.12 -7.45 -0.78
N ALA A 122 -2.10 -7.67 -1.64
CA ALA A 122 -2.29 -8.91 -2.38
C ALA A 122 -1.97 -8.67 -3.86
N GLU A 123 -0.90 -9.30 -4.34
CA GLU A 123 -0.54 -9.28 -5.76
C GLU A 123 -1.62 -10.01 -6.57
N GLN A 124 -2.09 -9.40 -7.65
CA GLN A 124 -3.25 -9.87 -8.44
C GLN A 124 -2.88 -10.27 -9.88
N SER A 125 -1.59 -10.25 -10.23
CA SER A 125 -1.15 -10.51 -11.61
C SER A 125 -0.76 -11.98 -11.87
N GLY A 126 -0.94 -12.87 -10.88
CA GLY A 126 -0.81 -14.32 -11.02
C GLY A 126 0.29 -14.97 -10.20
N SER A 127 1.11 -14.23 -9.43
CA SER A 127 2.01 -14.86 -8.45
C SER A 127 1.31 -15.18 -7.13
N GLU A 128 0.15 -14.57 -6.91
CA GLU A 128 -0.67 -14.69 -5.70
C GLU A 128 0.08 -14.34 -4.40
N THR A 129 1.20 -13.62 -4.52
CA THR A 129 2.01 -13.22 -3.36
C THR A 129 1.23 -12.24 -2.49
N ARG A 130 1.21 -12.50 -1.18
CA ARG A 130 0.53 -11.67 -0.19
C ARG A 130 1.48 -11.20 0.88
N PHE A 131 1.56 -9.89 1.05
CA PHE A 131 2.21 -9.28 2.20
C PHE A 131 1.15 -8.87 3.21
N SER A 132 1.36 -9.21 4.48
CA SER A 132 0.42 -8.86 5.54
C SER A 132 1.14 -8.49 6.83
N ALA A 133 0.51 -7.65 7.64
CA ALA A 133 0.98 -7.30 8.96
C ALA A 133 -0.17 -6.95 9.90
N THR A 134 0.05 -7.19 11.19
CA THR A 134 -0.80 -6.68 12.25
C THR A 134 0.08 -5.97 13.26
N ARG A 135 -0.34 -4.81 13.74
CA ARG A 135 0.39 -3.98 14.71
C ARG A 135 0.90 -4.80 15.88
N GLY A 136 2.24 -4.78 16.09
CA GLY A 136 2.91 -5.50 17.17
C GLY A 136 3.04 -7.01 16.98
N SER A 137 2.59 -7.57 15.85
CA SER A 137 2.63 -9.01 15.57
C SER A 137 3.64 -9.41 14.49
N GLY A 138 4.29 -8.41 13.87
CA GLY A 138 5.24 -8.61 12.78
C GLY A 138 4.57 -8.68 11.42
N ALA A 139 5.39 -8.83 10.38
CA ALA A 139 4.98 -8.93 8.98
C ALA A 139 5.19 -10.33 8.43
N ASN A 140 4.38 -10.67 7.41
CA ASN A 140 4.44 -11.95 6.72
C ASN A 140 4.46 -11.74 5.20
N ARG A 141 5.10 -12.69 4.50
CA ARG A 141 4.93 -12.91 3.07
C ARG A 141 4.43 -14.32 2.85
N ASP A 142 3.28 -14.48 2.21
CA ASP A 142 2.66 -15.80 1.95
C ASP A 142 2.49 -16.64 3.23
N GLY A 143 2.11 -15.98 4.35
CA GLY A 143 1.97 -16.57 5.67
C GLY A 143 3.29 -16.92 6.38
N VAL A 144 4.45 -16.62 5.76
CA VAL A 144 5.77 -16.85 6.35
C VAL A 144 6.28 -15.54 6.96
N PRO A 145 6.66 -15.52 8.26
CA PRO A 145 7.21 -14.31 8.88
C PRO A 145 8.44 -13.77 8.14
N ILE A 146 8.43 -12.47 7.87
CA ILE A 146 9.56 -11.75 7.28
C ILE A 146 10.18 -10.81 8.31
N ARG A 147 11.52 -10.70 8.26
CA ARG A 147 12.28 -9.76 9.07
C ARG A 147 13.49 -9.29 8.29
N LEU A 148 13.72 -8.02 8.33
CA LEU A 148 14.94 -7.46 7.74
C LEU A 148 16.15 -7.83 8.59
N THR A 149 17.16 -8.43 7.96
CA THR A 149 18.38 -8.92 8.62
C THR A 149 19.66 -8.36 8.06
N SER A 150 19.60 -7.69 6.91
CA SER A 150 20.79 -7.21 6.20
C SER A 150 20.69 -5.73 5.90
N ALA A 151 21.80 -5.03 6.06
CA ALA A 151 21.98 -3.66 5.58
C ALA A 151 23.15 -3.67 4.57
N VAL A 152 22.84 -3.31 3.32
CA VAL A 152 23.87 -2.99 2.33
C VAL A 152 24.25 -1.51 2.46
N ALA A 153 25.45 -1.16 1.99
CA ALA A 153 25.81 0.25 1.86
C ALA A 153 24.96 0.90 0.77
N PRO A 154 24.62 2.22 0.86
CA PRO A 154 23.84 2.91 -0.17
C PRO A 154 24.36 2.67 -1.59
N SER A 155 25.67 2.69 -1.81
CA SER A 155 26.29 2.46 -3.13
C SER A 155 26.06 1.06 -3.73
N GLY A 156 25.61 0.10 -2.94
CA GLY A 156 25.25 -1.25 -3.40
C GLY A 156 23.75 -1.50 -3.46
N ALA A 157 22.94 -0.53 -3.05
CA ALA A 157 21.51 -0.70 -2.88
C ALA A 157 20.73 -0.73 -4.22
N VAL A 158 19.65 -1.49 -4.24
CA VAL A 158 18.64 -1.49 -5.30
C VAL A 158 17.38 -0.81 -4.76
N ILE A 159 16.98 0.30 -5.38
CA ILE A 159 15.93 1.18 -4.87
C ILE A 159 14.70 1.13 -5.78
N GLY A 160 13.51 0.94 -5.19
CA GLY A 160 12.23 1.19 -5.85
C GLY A 160 11.95 2.69 -5.95
N THR A 161 11.38 3.14 -7.05
CA THR A 161 11.08 4.58 -7.20
C THR A 161 9.75 4.79 -7.90
N ASN A 162 8.99 5.78 -7.43
CA ASN A 162 8.00 6.45 -8.27
C ASN A 162 8.64 7.70 -8.87
N GLY A 163 8.72 7.74 -10.19
CA GLY A 163 9.44 8.77 -10.92
C GLY A 163 10.92 8.43 -11.18
N ILE A 164 11.58 9.32 -11.89
CA ILE A 164 12.98 9.14 -12.31
C ILE A 164 13.90 9.80 -11.28
N PRO A 165 14.82 9.06 -10.65
CA PRO A 165 15.74 9.65 -9.69
C PRO A 165 16.71 10.64 -10.36
N PRO A 166 17.17 11.67 -9.62
CA PRO A 166 18.19 12.58 -10.12
C PRO A 166 19.50 11.83 -10.35
N SER A 167 20.32 12.32 -11.28
CA SER A 167 21.64 11.72 -11.58
C SER A 167 22.76 12.71 -11.21
N PRO A 168 23.80 12.26 -10.46
CA PRO A 168 24.00 10.90 -9.91
C PRO A 168 23.15 10.69 -8.66
N HIS A 169 22.65 9.45 -8.46
CA HIS A 169 21.77 9.11 -7.35
C HIS A 169 22.43 8.41 -6.15
N GLY A 170 23.67 7.98 -6.25
CA GLY A 170 24.45 7.45 -5.11
C GLY A 170 24.20 5.98 -4.73
N TRP A 171 23.25 5.29 -5.37
CA TRP A 171 23.00 3.84 -5.24
C TRP A 171 23.28 3.09 -6.54
N TRP A 172 23.27 1.74 -6.49
CA TRP A 172 23.67 0.91 -7.63
C TRP A 172 22.63 0.89 -8.76
N GLN A 173 21.39 0.58 -8.44
CA GLN A 173 20.32 0.45 -9.43
C GLN A 173 18.99 0.96 -8.87
N PHE A 174 18.06 1.27 -9.76
CA PHE A 174 16.68 1.55 -9.36
C PHE A 174 15.69 0.75 -10.20
N ARG A 175 14.45 0.67 -9.67
CA ARG A 175 13.30 0.04 -10.32
C ARG A 175 12.11 0.98 -10.19
N THR A 176 11.43 1.21 -11.30
CA THR A 176 10.14 1.92 -11.36
C THR A 176 9.15 0.89 -11.88
N LEU A 177 8.50 0.14 -10.98
CA LEU A 177 7.68 -1.02 -11.34
C LEU A 177 6.22 -0.63 -11.55
N GLY A 178 5.74 0.44 -10.88
CA GLY A 178 4.47 1.08 -11.16
C GLY A 178 3.27 0.53 -10.39
N ALA A 179 3.52 -0.08 -9.21
CA ALA A 179 2.52 -0.43 -8.21
C ALA A 179 3.14 -0.14 -6.84
N ALA A 180 2.78 0.99 -6.24
CA ALA A 180 3.49 1.52 -5.07
C ALA A 180 3.36 0.63 -3.85
N ALA A 181 2.20 0.05 -3.59
CA ALA A 181 2.00 -0.89 -2.48
C ALA A 181 2.90 -2.12 -2.59
N LEU A 182 3.04 -2.70 -3.81
CA LEU A 182 3.96 -3.82 -4.03
C LEU A 182 5.41 -3.39 -3.93
N ASP A 183 5.79 -2.28 -4.58
CA ASP A 183 7.17 -1.78 -4.60
C ASP A 183 7.68 -1.53 -3.18
N ILE A 184 6.86 -0.92 -2.32
CA ILE A 184 7.16 -0.69 -0.91
C ILE A 184 7.21 -2.02 -0.15
N SER A 185 6.29 -2.96 -0.39
CA SER A 185 6.26 -4.27 0.27
C SER A 185 7.50 -5.12 -0.05
N LEU A 186 8.11 -4.94 -1.23
CA LEU A 186 9.39 -5.58 -1.56
C LEU A 186 10.53 -5.15 -0.63
N VAL A 187 10.46 -3.95 -0.04
CA VAL A 187 11.45 -3.52 0.95
C VAL A 187 11.30 -4.34 2.24
N ALA A 188 10.07 -4.62 2.69
CA ALA A 188 9.82 -5.44 3.87
C ALA A 188 10.42 -6.86 3.75
N SER A 189 10.48 -7.42 2.53
CA SER A 189 11.09 -8.73 2.26
C SER A 189 12.58 -8.68 1.94
N GLY A 190 13.19 -7.48 1.86
CA GLY A 190 14.59 -7.30 1.46
C GLY A 190 14.87 -7.57 -0.03
N SER A 191 13.83 -7.63 -0.86
CA SER A 191 13.96 -7.75 -2.32
C SER A 191 14.41 -6.42 -2.94
N LEU A 192 13.99 -5.31 -2.33
CA LEU A 192 14.54 -3.96 -2.54
C LEU A 192 15.17 -3.49 -1.23
N ASP A 193 16.19 -2.65 -1.34
CA ASP A 193 16.86 -2.08 -0.17
C ASP A 193 16.20 -0.80 0.32
N GLY A 194 15.38 -0.17 -0.50
CA GLY A 194 14.59 1.00 -0.17
C GLY A 194 13.60 1.36 -1.27
N TYR A 195 12.71 2.29 -0.94
CA TYR A 195 11.76 2.91 -1.86
C TYR A 195 11.72 4.42 -1.59
N VAL A 196 11.63 5.21 -2.65
CA VAL A 196 11.46 6.65 -2.56
C VAL A 196 10.50 7.17 -3.63
N ASP A 197 9.59 8.03 -3.20
CA ASP A 197 8.64 8.69 -4.07
C ASP A 197 9.15 10.09 -4.45
N TYR A 198 9.41 10.30 -5.74
CA TYR A 198 9.81 11.60 -6.31
C TYR A 198 8.62 12.47 -6.74
N HIS A 199 7.43 11.89 -6.78
CA HIS A 199 6.17 12.59 -6.99
C HIS A 199 5.38 12.62 -5.69
N ASP A 200 4.16 12.17 -5.72
CA ASP A 200 3.32 11.96 -4.54
C ASP A 200 2.24 10.91 -4.82
N HIS A 201 1.68 10.34 -3.75
CA HIS A 201 0.64 9.32 -3.79
C HIS A 201 -0.53 9.64 -2.87
N GLY A 202 -1.71 9.08 -3.17
CA GLY A 202 -2.83 8.96 -2.26
C GLY A 202 -2.50 8.02 -1.10
N VAL A 203 -3.21 8.16 0.01
CA VAL A 203 -2.95 7.35 1.21
C VAL A 203 -3.17 5.85 0.98
N TRP A 204 -4.05 5.49 0.06
CA TRP A 204 -4.39 4.12 -0.31
C TRP A 204 -3.25 3.39 -1.03
N ASP A 205 -2.42 4.09 -1.80
CA ASP A 205 -1.30 3.53 -2.56
C ASP A 205 -0.18 2.98 -1.65
N TYR A 206 -0.01 3.52 -0.43
CA TYR A 206 1.18 3.22 0.37
C TYR A 206 0.90 2.75 1.79
N LEU A 207 -0.26 3.05 2.39
CA LEU A 207 -0.42 2.94 3.84
C LEU A 207 -0.36 1.50 4.34
N ALA A 208 -0.92 0.54 3.59
CA ALA A 208 -0.82 -0.88 3.91
C ALA A 208 0.64 -1.35 3.91
N ALA A 209 1.38 -1.02 2.85
CA ALA A 209 2.79 -1.38 2.73
C ALA A 209 3.68 -0.68 3.77
N VAL A 210 3.30 0.52 4.22
CA VAL A 210 3.96 1.22 5.34
C VAL A 210 3.87 0.41 6.62
N LEU A 211 2.67 -0.08 7.02
CA LEU A 211 2.54 -0.93 8.20
C LEU A 211 3.35 -2.23 8.05
N ILE A 212 3.29 -2.88 6.89
CA ILE A 212 4.04 -4.10 6.60
C ILE A 212 5.55 -3.85 6.79
N CYS A 213 6.06 -2.73 6.28
CA CYS A 213 7.47 -2.36 6.42
C CYS A 213 7.86 -2.03 7.87
N GLN A 214 7.02 -1.32 8.61
CA GLN A 214 7.23 -1.03 10.03
C GLN A 214 7.33 -2.32 10.85
N GLU A 215 6.41 -3.26 10.65
CA GLU A 215 6.36 -4.55 11.34
C GLU A 215 7.50 -5.49 10.91
N ALA A 216 8.05 -5.35 9.71
CA ALA A 216 9.25 -6.04 9.25
C ALA A 216 10.55 -5.44 9.82
N GLY A 217 10.50 -4.23 10.41
CA GLY A 217 11.66 -3.53 10.99
C GLY A 217 12.37 -2.57 10.02
N ALA A 218 11.71 -2.15 8.94
CA ALA A 218 12.21 -1.10 8.06
C ALA A 218 12.14 0.29 8.71
N VAL A 219 12.96 1.22 8.22
CA VAL A 219 12.86 2.65 8.52
C VAL A 219 11.85 3.25 7.56
N VAL A 220 10.83 3.91 8.10
CA VAL A 220 9.72 4.47 7.34
C VAL A 220 9.56 5.95 7.67
N GLY A 221 9.28 6.75 6.68
CA GLY A 221 8.98 8.18 6.84
C GLY A 221 8.45 8.82 5.56
N GLU A 222 8.33 10.12 5.60
CA GLU A 222 7.85 10.96 4.50
C GLU A 222 8.91 12.02 4.18
N VAL A 223 9.07 12.40 2.93
CA VAL A 223 10.15 13.30 2.46
C VAL A 223 10.23 14.60 3.24
N ASP A 224 9.09 15.22 3.56
CA ASP A 224 9.02 16.48 4.31
C ASP A 224 8.77 16.28 5.81
N GLY A 225 8.69 15.02 6.26
CA GLY A 225 8.47 14.67 7.67
C GLY A 225 7.02 14.84 8.12
N ARG A 226 6.06 14.84 7.18
CA ARG A 226 4.62 14.88 7.47
C ARG A 226 4.12 13.49 7.91
N ASP A 227 2.98 13.44 8.61
CA ASP A 227 2.33 12.18 8.93
C ASP A 227 1.90 11.44 7.65
N LEU A 228 2.20 10.13 7.60
CA LEU A 228 1.78 9.27 6.49
C LEU A 228 0.30 8.89 6.58
N LEU A 229 -0.25 8.77 7.80
CA LEU A 229 -1.68 8.55 7.97
C LEU A 229 -2.44 9.87 7.76
N VAL A 230 -3.14 9.95 6.65
CA VAL A 230 -4.00 11.07 6.28
C VAL A 230 -5.30 10.53 5.71
N VAL A 231 -6.42 11.16 6.03
CA VAL A 231 -7.77 10.71 5.62
C VAL A 231 -8.48 11.68 4.70
N ASP A 232 -7.88 12.85 4.44
CA ASP A 232 -8.37 13.75 3.40
C ASP A 232 -7.97 13.18 2.03
N PRO A 233 -8.93 12.79 1.17
CA PRO A 233 -8.65 12.16 -0.11
C PRO A 233 -7.92 13.07 -1.11
N SER A 234 -7.87 14.37 -0.84
CA SER A 234 -7.12 15.34 -1.67
C SER A 234 -5.64 15.45 -1.30
N GLU A 235 -5.27 15.00 -0.09
CA GLU A 235 -3.91 15.07 0.40
C GLU A 235 -3.02 14.02 -0.26
N ARG A 236 -1.77 14.40 -0.48
CA ARG A 236 -0.75 13.53 -1.08
C ARG A 236 0.50 13.49 -0.21
N ARG A 237 1.19 12.34 -0.24
CA ARG A 237 2.44 12.11 0.49
C ARG A 237 3.49 11.48 -0.41
N SER A 238 4.75 11.69 -0.06
CA SER A 238 5.89 11.04 -0.72
C SER A 238 6.57 10.12 0.29
N PRO A 239 6.12 8.85 0.38
CA PRO A 239 6.69 7.90 1.31
C PRO A 239 8.13 7.55 0.96
N VAL A 240 8.93 7.34 2.00
CA VAL A 240 10.30 6.82 1.92
C VAL A 240 10.42 5.65 2.88
N VAL A 241 10.90 4.53 2.38
CA VAL A 241 11.10 3.31 3.16
C VAL A 241 12.48 2.75 2.86
N ALA A 242 13.18 2.24 3.88
CA ALA A 242 14.51 1.67 3.69
C ALA A 242 14.82 0.56 4.69
N THR A 243 15.67 -0.38 4.28
CA THR A 243 16.15 -1.47 5.13
C THR A 243 17.15 -1.02 6.20
N SER A 244 17.67 0.21 6.09
CA SER A 244 18.58 0.78 7.08
C SER A 244 18.48 2.31 7.16
N PRO A 245 18.85 2.91 8.33
CA PRO A 245 18.90 4.37 8.46
C PRO A 245 19.79 5.06 7.43
N GLN A 246 20.93 4.46 7.07
CA GLN A 246 21.87 5.04 6.11
C GLN A 246 21.26 5.16 4.70
N ILE A 247 20.51 4.14 4.27
CA ILE A 247 19.80 4.20 2.99
C ILE A 247 18.67 5.22 3.10
N PHE A 248 17.90 5.22 4.19
CA PHE A 248 16.81 6.15 4.42
C PHE A 248 17.26 7.60 4.30
N ASP A 249 18.35 7.97 5.00
CA ASP A 249 18.90 9.34 4.97
C ASP A 249 19.33 9.73 3.54
N ALA A 250 19.98 8.82 2.81
CA ALA A 250 20.38 9.06 1.42
C ALA A 250 19.17 9.26 0.48
N LEU A 251 18.07 8.51 0.69
CA LEU A 251 16.84 8.65 -0.11
C LEU A 251 16.13 9.97 0.19
N ILE A 252 16.04 10.38 1.47
CA ILE A 252 15.47 11.68 1.87
C ILE A 252 16.28 12.83 1.25
N GLU A 253 17.61 12.78 1.31
CA GLU A 253 18.47 13.80 0.72
C GLU A 253 18.25 13.91 -0.79
N SER A 254 18.21 12.76 -1.48
CA SER A 254 17.94 12.69 -2.92
C SER A 254 16.58 13.27 -3.31
N ALA A 255 15.52 12.90 -2.59
CA ALA A 255 14.17 13.39 -2.88
C ALA A 255 14.04 14.91 -2.67
N ARG A 256 14.61 15.42 -1.58
CA ARG A 256 14.61 16.87 -1.32
C ARG A 256 15.40 17.66 -2.36
N ALA A 257 16.53 17.13 -2.82
CA ALA A 257 17.33 17.75 -3.87
C ALA A 257 16.61 17.77 -5.25
N HIS A 258 15.71 16.81 -5.49
CA HIS A 258 14.93 16.74 -6.73
C HIS A 258 13.82 17.79 -6.81
N ARG A 259 13.29 18.25 -5.66
CA ARG A 259 12.20 19.23 -5.58
C ARG A 259 12.65 20.69 -5.72
N HIS A 260 13.95 20.93 -5.72
CA HIS A 260 14.59 22.25 -5.87
C HIS A 260 15.29 22.39 -7.22
#